data_e47a3e4d4a51af50496b9912d43ea906
#
_entry.id   e47a3e4d4a51af50496b9912d43ea906
#
_cell.length_a   1.000
_cell.length_b   1.000
_cell.length_c   1.000
_cell.angle_alpha   90.00
_cell.angle_beta   90.00
_cell.angle_gamma   90.00
#
_symmetry.space_group_name_H-M   'P 1'
#
loop_
_entity.id
_entity.type
_entity.pdbx_description
1 polymer ?
#
loop_
_entity_poly.entity_id
_entity_poly.type
_entity_poly.pdbx_seq_one_letter_code
_entity_poly.pdbx_strand_id
1 'polypeptide(L)'
;MKTRCVIALLVFAGAAFSAAAGLSITSADTQTTPRTTIPPLTLAEHGYFFVGGQYVESGGKRLMSGQMYVEYLTPQNVTRPYPIIMIHGTAQTGTNFMGTPDGRPGWAHNFLTRGYRVYVVDQVGRARSGLHGQSPSSSGDARADTRCR
;
A
#
# COMPACT_ATOMS: atom_id res chain seq x y z
N MET A 1 71.68 17.43 -49.68
CA MET A 1 71.23 16.04 -49.45
C MET A 1 69.76 16.09 -49.14
N LYS A 2 68.90 15.64 -50.08
CA LYS A 2 67.43 15.70 -49.96
C LYS A 2 66.97 14.26 -49.84
N THR A 3 66.52 13.84 -48.64
CA THR A 3 65.92 12.49 -48.37
C THR A 3 64.44 12.55 -48.63
N ARG A 4 64.00 11.82 -49.65
CA ARG A 4 62.59 11.67 -50.02
C ARG A 4 62.02 10.56 -49.18
N CYS A 5 61.02 10.90 -48.38
CA CYS A 5 60.18 9.90 -47.64
C CYS A 5 59.04 9.43 -48.57
N VAL A 6 59.07 8.15 -48.88
CA VAL A 6 58.01 7.48 -49.67
C VAL A 6 56.92 7.00 -48.71
N ILE A 7 55.74 7.59 -48.84
CA ILE A 7 54.56 7.12 -48.08
C ILE A 7 53.86 6.03 -48.90
N ALA A 8 53.92 4.83 -48.42
CA ALA A 8 53.15 3.71 -48.97
C ALA A 8 51.72 3.76 -48.45
N LEU A 9 50.77 3.98 -49.36
CA LEU A 9 49.35 3.99 -49.07
C LEU A 9 48.84 2.54 -49.12
N LEU A 10 48.61 1.91 -47.94
CA LEU A 10 47.94 0.63 -47.84
C LEU A 10 46.43 0.85 -47.79
N VAL A 11 45.75 0.50 -48.88
CA VAL A 11 44.30 0.46 -48.96
C VAL A 11 43.82 -0.86 -48.31
N PHE A 12 43.28 -0.80 -47.10
CA PHE A 12 42.56 -1.91 -46.50
C PHE A 12 41.10 -1.87 -46.94
N ALA A 13 40.70 -2.84 -47.79
CA ALA A 13 39.32 -3.10 -48.08
C ALA A 13 38.69 -3.78 -46.84
N GLY A 14 38.03 -2.98 -45.98
CA GLY A 14 37.27 -3.48 -44.83
C GLY A 14 35.89 -3.99 -45.26
N ALA A 15 35.69 -5.31 -45.26
CA ALA A 15 34.36 -5.89 -45.36
C ALA A 15 33.53 -5.49 -44.13
N ALA A 16 32.47 -4.71 -44.37
CA ALA A 16 31.49 -4.37 -43.32
C ALA A 16 30.67 -5.59 -42.98
N PHE A 17 30.98 -6.24 -41.87
CA PHE A 17 30.15 -7.26 -41.27
C PHE A 17 29.10 -6.56 -40.41
N SER A 18 27.90 -6.32 -40.98
CA SER A 18 26.75 -5.85 -40.22
C SER A 18 26.19 -7.00 -39.35
N ALA A 19 26.68 -7.13 -38.14
CA ALA A 19 26.02 -7.95 -37.12
C ALA A 19 24.79 -7.21 -36.60
N ALA A 20 23.63 -7.49 -37.17
CA ALA A 20 22.34 -7.12 -36.59
C ALA A 20 22.14 -7.95 -35.30
N ALA A 21 22.57 -7.40 -34.16
CA ALA A 21 22.18 -7.92 -32.86
C ALA A 21 20.68 -7.67 -32.67
N GLY A 22 19.87 -8.68 -33.00
CA GLY A 22 18.45 -8.67 -32.68
C GLY A 22 18.29 -8.69 -31.16
N LEU A 23 17.92 -7.55 -30.55
CA LEU A 23 17.43 -7.51 -29.19
C LEU A 23 16.11 -8.27 -29.16
N SER A 24 16.15 -9.55 -28.81
CA SER A 24 14.95 -10.30 -28.44
C SER A 24 14.46 -9.72 -27.11
N ILE A 25 13.47 -8.84 -27.16
CA ILE A 25 12.70 -8.45 -26.00
C ILE A 25 11.88 -9.68 -25.63
N THR A 26 12.40 -10.49 -24.71
CA THR A 26 11.61 -11.54 -24.07
C THR A 26 10.50 -10.83 -23.31
N SER A 27 9.29 -10.88 -23.85
CA SER A 27 8.10 -10.46 -23.15
C SER A 27 8.06 -11.24 -21.84
N ALA A 28 8.22 -10.54 -20.69
CA ALA A 28 8.01 -11.17 -19.41
C ALA A 28 6.59 -11.73 -19.42
N ASP A 29 6.46 -13.04 -19.44
CA ASP A 29 5.19 -13.71 -19.22
C ASP A 29 4.63 -13.17 -17.91
N THR A 30 3.63 -12.29 -18.03
CA THR A 30 2.83 -11.87 -16.89
C THR A 30 2.10 -13.13 -16.42
N GLN A 31 2.71 -13.87 -15.51
CA GLN A 31 2.03 -14.97 -14.84
C GLN A 31 0.82 -14.36 -14.14
N THR A 32 -0.31 -14.40 -14.83
CA THR A 32 -1.61 -14.13 -14.23
C THR A 32 -1.88 -15.27 -13.27
N THR A 33 -1.48 -15.09 -12.02
CA THR A 33 -1.84 -16.02 -10.94
C THR A 33 -3.36 -16.16 -10.98
N PRO A 34 -3.91 -17.40 -11.04
CA PRO A 34 -5.35 -17.58 -11.07
C PRO A 34 -5.95 -16.90 -9.85
N ARG A 35 -6.73 -15.86 -10.08
CA ARG A 35 -7.42 -15.15 -9.00
C ARG A 35 -8.44 -16.13 -8.41
N THR A 36 -8.24 -16.53 -7.17
CA THR A 36 -9.21 -17.35 -6.45
C THR A 36 -10.56 -16.67 -6.52
N THR A 37 -11.55 -17.34 -7.11
CA THR A 37 -12.92 -16.81 -7.18
C THR A 37 -13.47 -16.77 -5.77
N ILE A 38 -13.58 -15.55 -5.23
CA ILE A 38 -14.20 -15.32 -3.92
C ILE A 38 -15.71 -15.41 -4.13
N PRO A 39 -16.44 -16.24 -3.36
CA PRO A 39 -17.89 -16.26 -3.42
C PRO A 39 -18.45 -14.85 -3.15
N PRO A 40 -19.46 -14.40 -3.91
CA PRO A 40 -20.08 -13.11 -3.68
C PRO A 40 -20.66 -13.03 -2.27
N LEU A 41 -20.39 -11.92 -1.59
CA LEU A 41 -20.94 -11.62 -0.27
C LEU A 41 -21.92 -10.47 -0.40
N THR A 42 -23.18 -10.70 -0.01
CA THR A 42 -24.19 -9.65 0.04
C THR A 42 -24.16 -8.97 1.41
N LEU A 43 -23.98 -7.65 1.39
CA LEU A 43 -24.05 -6.83 2.58
C LEU A 43 -25.42 -6.17 2.66
N ALA A 44 -25.98 -6.10 3.86
CA ALA A 44 -27.15 -5.30 4.16
C ALA A 44 -26.76 -3.83 4.31
N GLU A 45 -25.60 -3.58 4.92
CA GLU A 45 -25.08 -2.23 5.15
C GLU A 45 -23.57 -2.20 4.98
N HIS A 46 -23.07 -1.09 4.44
CA HIS A 46 -21.65 -0.76 4.37
C HIS A 46 -21.49 0.75 4.44
N GLY A 47 -20.59 1.21 5.29
CA GLY A 47 -20.32 2.63 5.44
C GLY A 47 -19.14 2.88 6.37
N TYR A 48 -19.00 4.12 6.78
CA TYR A 48 -17.97 4.53 7.73
C TYR A 48 -18.48 5.67 8.62
N PHE A 49 -17.80 5.83 9.75
CA PHE A 49 -17.98 6.97 10.64
C PHE A 49 -16.65 7.29 11.34
N PHE A 50 -16.61 8.44 11.99
CA PHE A 50 -15.46 8.83 12.82
C PHE A 50 -15.84 8.80 14.28
N VAL A 51 -14.90 8.36 15.13
CA VAL A 51 -15.03 8.35 16.58
C VAL A 51 -13.99 9.29 17.18
N GLY A 52 -14.39 10.07 18.19
CA GLY A 52 -13.52 11.03 18.85
C GLY A 52 -13.15 12.20 17.95
N GLY A 53 -11.98 12.77 18.22
CA GLY A 53 -11.49 13.95 17.53
C GLY A 53 -11.96 15.25 18.15
N GLN A 54 -11.15 16.28 17.96
CA GLN A 54 -11.43 17.65 18.37
C GLN A 54 -10.75 18.62 17.42
N TYR A 55 -11.29 19.85 17.36
CA TYR A 55 -10.63 20.91 16.62
C TYR A 55 -9.47 21.47 17.44
N VAL A 56 -8.28 21.50 16.84
CA VAL A 56 -7.08 22.11 17.41
C VAL A 56 -6.61 23.26 16.55
N GLU A 57 -6.04 24.28 17.18
CA GLU A 57 -5.42 25.40 16.47
C GLU A 57 -4.00 25.00 16.04
N SER A 58 -3.68 25.14 14.76
CA SER A 58 -2.36 24.86 14.21
C SER A 58 -2.06 25.80 13.06
N GLY A 59 -1.00 26.62 13.19
CA GLY A 59 -0.59 27.56 12.16
C GLY A 59 -1.69 28.59 11.79
N GLY A 60 -2.50 29.03 12.76
CA GLY A 60 -3.61 29.96 12.55
C GLY A 60 -4.84 29.33 11.86
N LYS A 61 -4.91 28.02 11.79
CA LYS A 61 -6.03 27.25 11.22
C LYS A 61 -6.59 26.29 12.24
N ARG A 62 -7.91 26.08 12.21
CA ARG A 62 -8.58 25.04 13.00
C ARG A 62 -8.58 23.73 12.20
N LEU A 63 -7.96 22.72 12.74
CA LEU A 63 -7.84 21.38 12.13
C LEU A 63 -8.47 20.33 13.03
N MET A 64 -9.18 19.39 12.44
CA MET A 64 -9.67 18.20 13.15
C MET A 64 -8.47 17.28 13.46
N SER A 65 -8.35 16.85 14.70
CA SER A 65 -7.27 15.98 15.17
C SER A 65 -7.76 14.96 16.18
N GLY A 66 -7.13 13.80 16.21
CA GLY A 66 -7.45 12.73 17.15
C GLY A 66 -8.69 11.90 16.81
N GLN A 67 -9.27 12.10 15.63
CA GLN A 67 -10.35 11.24 15.13
C GLN A 67 -9.84 9.86 14.72
N MET A 68 -10.70 8.86 14.86
CA MET A 68 -10.47 7.49 14.45
C MET A 68 -11.50 7.08 13.41
N TYR A 69 -11.06 6.64 12.25
CA TYR A 69 -11.92 6.12 11.19
C TYR A 69 -12.37 4.70 11.50
N VAL A 70 -13.65 4.44 11.33
CA VAL A 70 -14.26 3.12 11.51
C VAL A 70 -15.09 2.79 10.28
N GLU A 71 -14.71 1.75 9.56
CA GLU A 71 -15.50 1.17 8.49
C GLU A 71 -16.37 0.04 9.06
N TYR A 72 -17.65 0.02 8.73
CA TYR A 72 -18.55 -1.05 9.17
C TYR A 72 -19.13 -1.81 7.98
N LEU A 73 -19.25 -3.13 8.17
CA LEU A 73 -19.84 -4.03 7.21
C LEU A 73 -20.84 -4.93 7.96
N THR A 74 -22.07 -4.94 7.48
CA THR A 74 -23.15 -5.79 8.03
C THR A 74 -23.57 -6.79 6.96
N PRO A 75 -23.41 -8.10 7.18
CA PRO A 75 -23.88 -9.09 6.22
C PRO A 75 -25.40 -9.12 6.18
N GLN A 76 -25.98 -9.57 5.07
CA GLN A 76 -27.44 -9.69 4.94
C GLN A 76 -28.05 -10.58 6.02
N ASN A 77 -27.36 -11.65 6.40
CA ASN A 77 -27.78 -12.57 7.43
C ASN A 77 -26.90 -12.46 8.67
N VAL A 78 -27.27 -11.60 9.61
CA VAL A 78 -26.61 -11.50 10.92
C VAL A 78 -27.12 -12.61 11.82
N THR A 79 -26.23 -13.54 12.18
CA THR A 79 -26.56 -14.69 13.06
C THR A 79 -25.80 -14.65 14.38
N ARG A 80 -24.88 -13.71 14.54
CA ARG A 80 -24.06 -13.56 15.73
C ARG A 80 -24.40 -12.29 16.50
N PRO A 81 -24.62 -12.37 17.82
CA PRO A 81 -25.09 -11.23 18.61
C PRO A 81 -24.03 -10.12 18.77
N TYR A 82 -22.75 -10.50 18.80
CA TYR A 82 -21.65 -9.57 19.01
C TYR A 82 -20.90 -9.29 17.69
N PRO A 83 -20.51 -8.02 17.45
CA PRO A 83 -19.68 -7.68 16.31
C PRO A 83 -18.22 -8.06 16.54
N ILE A 84 -17.46 -8.13 15.45
CA ILE A 84 -16.00 -8.24 15.46
C ILE A 84 -15.42 -6.85 15.18
N ILE A 85 -14.52 -6.38 16.04
CA ILE A 85 -13.75 -5.16 15.83
C ILE A 85 -12.33 -5.55 15.47
N MET A 86 -11.85 -5.09 14.32
CA MET A 86 -10.53 -5.38 13.79
C MET A 86 -9.64 -4.16 13.90
N ILE A 87 -8.61 -4.26 14.75
CA ILE A 87 -7.65 -3.20 15.02
C ILE A 87 -6.28 -3.66 14.52
N HIS A 88 -5.69 -2.91 13.60
CA HIS A 88 -4.40 -3.24 13.00
C HIS A 88 -3.23 -3.00 13.97
N GLY A 89 -2.07 -3.62 13.67
CA GLY A 89 -0.83 -3.45 14.41
C GLY A 89 -0.05 -2.18 14.03
N THR A 90 1.14 -2.04 14.63
CA THR A 90 2.06 -0.95 14.34
C THR A 90 2.44 -0.91 12.85
N ALA A 91 2.47 0.28 12.27
CA ALA A 91 2.79 0.53 10.86
C ALA A 91 1.86 -0.17 9.84
N GLN A 92 0.67 -0.57 10.27
CA GLN A 92 -0.35 -1.20 9.45
C GLN A 92 -1.59 -0.31 9.34
N THR A 93 -2.57 -0.78 8.57
CA THR A 93 -3.88 -0.15 8.40
C THR A 93 -4.98 -1.22 8.39
N GLY A 94 -6.24 -0.80 8.46
CA GLY A 94 -7.40 -1.71 8.39
C GLY A 94 -7.45 -2.54 7.10
N THR A 95 -6.79 -2.12 6.03
CA THR A 95 -6.73 -2.89 4.77
C THR A 95 -6.14 -4.29 4.93
N ASN A 96 -5.32 -4.53 5.96
CA ASN A 96 -4.76 -5.85 6.26
C ASN A 96 -5.83 -6.92 6.54
N PHE A 97 -7.04 -6.50 6.90
CA PHE A 97 -8.14 -7.42 7.18
C PHE A 97 -9.07 -7.61 5.98
N MET A 98 -8.97 -6.77 4.94
CA MET A 98 -9.90 -6.78 3.81
C MET A 98 -9.56 -7.85 2.77
N GLY A 99 -8.28 -8.15 2.59
CA GLY A 99 -7.81 -9.13 1.62
C GLY A 99 -6.31 -9.34 1.67
N THR A 100 -5.80 -10.18 0.80
CA THR A 100 -4.38 -10.45 0.61
C THR A 100 -3.91 -9.94 -0.75
N PRO A 101 -2.61 -9.63 -0.94
CA PRO A 101 -2.09 -9.13 -2.21
C PRO A 101 -2.32 -10.08 -3.39
N ASP A 102 -2.40 -11.38 -3.14
CA ASP A 102 -2.69 -12.42 -4.13
C ASP A 102 -4.20 -12.60 -4.40
N GLY A 103 -5.05 -11.73 -3.83
CA GLY A 103 -6.49 -11.67 -4.11
C GLY A 103 -7.36 -12.65 -3.33
N ARG A 104 -6.83 -13.30 -2.29
CA ARG A 104 -7.64 -14.13 -1.38
C ARG A 104 -8.46 -13.25 -0.43
N PRO A 105 -9.61 -13.75 0.08
CA PRO A 105 -10.41 -13.06 1.08
C PRO A 105 -9.62 -12.80 2.37
N GLY A 106 -9.77 -11.61 2.92
CA GLY A 106 -9.24 -11.27 4.24
C GLY A 106 -10.10 -11.81 5.39
N TRP A 107 -9.66 -11.50 6.61
CA TRP A 107 -10.38 -11.89 7.83
C TRP A 107 -11.78 -11.28 7.91
N ALA A 108 -11.96 -10.04 7.42
CA ALA A 108 -13.28 -9.39 7.40
C ALA A 108 -14.30 -10.23 6.64
N HIS A 109 -13.95 -10.68 5.44
CA HIS A 109 -14.81 -11.56 4.64
C HIS A 109 -15.15 -12.87 5.38
N ASN A 110 -14.15 -13.48 6.03
CA ASN A 110 -14.33 -14.73 6.77
C ASN A 110 -15.32 -14.60 7.93
N PHE A 111 -15.33 -13.47 8.62
CA PHE A 111 -16.30 -13.23 9.70
C PHE A 111 -17.69 -12.86 9.17
N LEU A 112 -17.75 -12.05 8.11
CA LEU A 112 -19.01 -11.69 7.46
C LEU A 112 -19.76 -12.91 6.94
N THR A 113 -19.08 -13.86 6.30
CA THR A 113 -19.69 -15.11 5.81
C THR A 113 -20.19 -16.02 6.94
N ARG A 114 -19.72 -15.79 8.18
CA ARG A 114 -20.18 -16.48 9.38
C ARG A 114 -21.27 -15.71 10.16
N GLY A 115 -21.79 -14.64 9.58
CA GLY A 115 -22.88 -13.85 10.11
C GLY A 115 -22.51 -12.86 11.20
N TYR A 116 -21.24 -12.46 11.31
CA TYR A 116 -20.81 -11.39 12.18
C TYR A 116 -20.92 -10.03 11.49
N ARG A 117 -21.33 -8.99 12.22
CA ARG A 117 -21.01 -7.60 11.86
C ARG A 117 -19.53 -7.36 12.08
N VAL A 118 -18.90 -6.61 11.18
CA VAL A 118 -17.47 -6.33 11.24
C VAL A 118 -17.24 -4.82 11.24
N TYR A 119 -16.39 -4.36 12.14
CA TYR A 119 -15.86 -3.01 12.18
C TYR A 119 -14.36 -3.06 11.96
N VAL A 120 -13.88 -2.34 10.93
CA VAL A 120 -12.47 -2.24 10.60
C VAL A 120 -12.00 -0.83 10.94
N VAL A 121 -11.02 -0.74 11.83
CA VAL A 121 -10.57 0.51 12.41
C VAL A 121 -9.21 0.89 11.87
N ASP A 122 -9.05 2.16 11.50
CA ASP A 122 -7.73 2.79 11.36
C ASP A 122 -7.45 3.60 12.63
N GLN A 123 -6.39 3.26 13.36
CA GLN A 123 -6.05 3.94 14.61
C GLN A 123 -5.77 5.42 14.37
N VAL A 124 -5.94 6.25 15.39
CA VAL A 124 -5.68 7.69 15.36
C VAL A 124 -4.30 7.98 14.77
N GLY A 125 -4.23 8.93 13.84
CA GLY A 125 -3.00 9.28 13.13
C GLY A 125 -2.50 8.23 12.12
N ARG A 126 -3.36 7.29 11.74
CA ARG A 126 -3.05 6.25 10.75
C ARG A 126 -4.05 6.28 9.61
N ALA A 127 -3.55 5.99 8.38
CA ALA A 127 -4.35 5.80 7.18
C ALA A 127 -5.52 6.78 7.05
N ARG A 128 -6.77 6.29 7.01
CA ARG A 128 -7.99 7.07 6.82
C ARG A 128 -8.36 7.94 8.03
N SER A 129 -7.75 7.70 9.19
CA SER A 129 -7.91 8.55 10.37
C SER A 129 -7.21 9.91 10.24
N GLY A 130 -6.34 10.05 9.24
CA GLY A 130 -5.61 11.29 8.95
C GLY A 130 -4.44 11.55 9.90
N LEU A 131 -3.54 12.42 9.46
CA LEU A 131 -2.31 12.81 10.18
C LEU A 131 -2.40 14.23 10.76
N HIS A 132 -3.56 14.88 10.68
CA HIS A 132 -3.75 16.29 11.02
C HIS A 132 -3.49 16.51 12.51
N GLY A 133 -2.72 17.56 12.83
CA GLY A 133 -2.42 17.97 14.20
C GLY A 133 -1.21 17.31 14.87
N GLN A 134 -0.52 16.39 14.21
CA GLN A 134 0.82 16.02 14.65
C GLN A 134 1.81 17.07 14.14
N SER A 135 2.32 17.87 15.06
CA SER A 135 3.43 18.77 14.75
C SER A 135 4.62 17.93 14.26
N PRO A 136 5.36 18.35 13.22
CA PRO A 136 6.57 17.64 12.76
C PRO A 136 7.60 17.38 13.87
N SER A 137 7.54 18.15 14.96
CA SER A 137 8.42 18.01 16.13
C SER A 137 8.12 16.78 17.00
N SER A 138 6.91 16.22 16.97
CA SER A 138 6.57 15.08 17.84
C SER A 138 7.05 13.72 17.31
N SER A 139 7.46 13.63 16.03
CA SER A 139 8.04 12.41 15.48
C SER A 139 9.54 12.26 15.74
N GLY A 140 10.20 13.33 16.20
CA GLY A 140 11.63 13.33 16.51
C GLY A 140 11.95 12.88 17.94
N ASP A 141 11.07 13.15 18.91
CA ASP A 141 11.35 12.91 20.32
C ASP A 141 11.05 11.49 20.80
N ALA A 142 10.34 10.68 20.03
CA ALA A 142 10.10 9.27 20.39
C ALA A 142 11.36 8.39 20.31
N ARG A 143 12.51 8.92 19.84
CA ARG A 143 13.78 8.19 19.76
C ARG A 143 14.78 8.50 20.88
N ALA A 144 14.48 9.43 21.77
CA ALA A 144 15.46 9.91 22.75
C ALA A 144 15.35 9.27 24.13
N ASP A 145 14.33 8.42 24.41
CA ASP A 145 14.15 7.87 25.78
C ASP A 145 14.19 6.34 25.83
N THR A 146 15.20 5.74 25.21
CA THR A 146 15.56 4.35 25.47
C THR A 146 16.96 4.30 26.09
N ARG A 147 17.17 5.01 27.18
CA ARG A 147 18.26 4.68 28.13
C ARG A 147 17.63 4.06 29.35
N CYS A 148 17.55 2.74 29.32
CA CYS A 148 17.43 1.96 30.55
C CYS A 148 18.63 2.29 31.45
N ARG A 149 18.35 2.73 32.66
CA ARG A 149 19.26 2.63 33.81
C ARG A 149 18.89 1.37 34.58
#